data_5773343ab59c29601757fbc532193717
#
_entry.id   5773343ab59c29601757fbc532193717
#
_cell.length_a   1.000
_cell.length_b   1.000
_cell.length_c   1.000
_cell.angle_alpha   90.00
_cell.angle_beta   90.00
_cell.angle_gamma   90.00
#
_symmetry.space_group_name_H-M   'P 1'
#
loop_
_entity.id
_entity.type
_entity.pdbx_description
1 polymer ?
#
loop_
_entity_poly.entity_id
_entity_poly.type
_entity_poly.pdbx_seq_one_letter_code
_entity_poly.pdbx_strand_id
1 'polypeptide(L)' 'MNERLEMLNKARERMIEERDAHAKVLAAAFDRDKTERARNKFVETQILIEALERAMNAEHHTSPTS' A
#
# COMPACT_ATOMS: atom_id res chain seq x y z
N MET A 1 14.56 -14.93 12.17
CA MET A 1 13.71 -14.59 11.02
C MET A 1 12.34 -14.21 11.44
N ASN A 2 11.82 -13.14 10.87
CA ASN A 2 10.51 -12.66 11.25
C ASN A 2 9.52 -12.89 10.11
N GLU A 3 8.75 -13.95 10.23
CA GLU A 3 7.78 -14.32 9.21
C GLU A 3 6.69 -13.26 9.07
N ARG A 4 6.31 -12.62 10.16
CA ARG A 4 5.30 -11.58 10.14
C ARG A 4 5.78 -10.38 9.35
N LEU A 5 7.03 -10.00 9.54
CA LEU A 5 7.62 -8.89 8.81
C LEU A 5 7.71 -9.21 7.32
N GLU A 6 8.06 -10.44 6.97
CA GLU A 6 8.11 -10.86 5.57
C GLU A 6 6.73 -10.81 4.93
N MET A 7 5.71 -11.25 5.66
CA MET A 7 4.34 -11.21 5.17
C MET A 7 3.89 -9.77 4.93
N LEU A 8 4.18 -8.89 5.90
CA LEU A 8 3.82 -7.48 5.77
C LEU A 8 4.53 -6.83 4.60
N ASN A 9 5.79 -7.18 4.40
CA ASN A 9 6.55 -6.63 3.29
C ASN A 9 5.99 -7.06 1.94
N LYS A 10 5.57 -8.32 1.81
CA LYS A 10 4.95 -8.81 0.59
C LYS A 10 3.61 -8.12 0.34
N ALA A 11 2.83 -7.94 1.39
CA ALA A 11 1.56 -7.23 1.27
C ALA A 11 1.79 -5.80 0.80
N ARG A 12 2.80 -5.15 1.35
CA ARG A 12 3.14 -3.79 0.96
C ARG A 12 3.54 -3.71 -0.52
N GLU A 13 4.35 -4.65 -0.98
CA GLU A 13 4.76 -4.68 -2.39
C GLU A 13 3.56 -4.83 -3.31
N ARG A 14 2.62 -5.68 -2.96
CA ARG A 14 1.43 -5.87 -3.77
C ARG A 14 0.57 -4.61 -3.78
N MET A 15 0.47 -3.92 -2.66
CA MET A 15 -0.30 -2.69 -2.60
C MET A 15 0.36 -1.57 -3.39
N ILE A 16 1.68 -1.52 -3.43
CA ILE A 16 2.40 -0.56 -4.25
C ILE A 16 2.11 -0.79 -5.73
N GLU A 17 2.11 -2.05 -6.18
CA GLU A 17 1.79 -2.38 -7.55
C GLU A 17 0.36 -1.96 -7.88
N GLU A 18 -0.56 -2.22 -6.98
CA GLU A 18 -1.96 -1.86 -7.17
C GLU A 18 -2.13 -0.35 -7.21
N ARG A 19 -1.47 0.37 -6.30
CA ARG A 19 -1.50 1.83 -6.28
C ARG A 19 -1.00 2.39 -7.61
N ASP A 20 0.10 1.84 -8.12
CA ASP A 20 0.69 2.30 -9.37
C ASP A 20 -0.23 2.02 -10.56
N ALA A 21 -0.97 0.91 -10.52
CA ALA A 21 -1.95 0.61 -11.56
C ALA A 21 -3.07 1.66 -11.57
N HIS A 22 -3.52 2.07 -10.39
CA HIS A 22 -4.54 3.12 -10.30
C HIS A 22 -3.99 4.47 -10.75
N ALA A 23 -2.72 4.74 -10.48
CA ALA A 23 -2.08 5.96 -10.96
C ALA A 23 -2.04 6.02 -12.48
N LYS A 24 -1.80 4.88 -13.13
CA LYS A 24 -1.81 4.80 -14.59
C LYS A 24 -3.19 5.11 -15.14
N VAL A 25 -4.23 4.61 -14.50
CA VAL A 25 -5.59 4.90 -14.93
C VAL A 25 -5.87 6.39 -14.77
N LEU A 26 -5.45 7.00 -13.67
CA LEU A 26 -5.63 8.43 -13.45
C LEU A 26 -4.96 9.25 -14.55
N ALA A 27 -3.74 8.85 -14.94
CA ALA A 27 -2.98 9.58 -15.95
C ALA A 27 -3.62 9.49 -17.33
N ALA A 28 -4.30 8.39 -17.61
CA ALA A 28 -4.87 8.13 -18.95
C ALA A 28 -6.36 8.39 -19.05
N ALA A 29 -7.04 8.60 -17.94
CA ALA A 29 -8.50 8.65 -17.95
C ALA A 29 -9.04 9.97 -18.51
N PHE A 30 -10.05 9.85 -19.37
CA PHE A 30 -10.76 11.01 -19.89
C PHE A 30 -12.17 11.04 -19.29
N ASP A 31 -12.60 9.92 -18.70
CA ASP A 31 -13.95 9.77 -18.18
C ASP A 31 -13.93 10.16 -16.70
N ARG A 32 -14.81 11.06 -16.32
CA ARG A 32 -14.87 11.53 -14.93
C ARG A 32 -15.14 10.40 -13.95
N ASP A 33 -16.02 9.47 -14.30
CA ASP A 33 -16.36 8.37 -13.41
C ASP A 33 -15.17 7.45 -13.18
N LYS A 34 -14.42 7.15 -14.24
CA LYS A 34 -13.22 6.34 -14.12
C LYS A 34 -12.15 7.05 -13.31
N THR A 35 -12.01 8.36 -13.53
CA THR A 35 -11.05 9.17 -12.80
C THR A 35 -11.37 9.18 -11.32
N GLU A 36 -12.64 9.35 -10.99
CA GLU A 36 -13.07 9.39 -9.61
C GLU A 36 -12.82 8.05 -8.90
N ARG A 37 -13.17 6.96 -9.56
CA ARG A 37 -12.93 5.62 -9.00
C ARG A 37 -11.44 5.35 -8.81
N ALA A 38 -10.64 5.70 -9.81
CA ALA A 38 -9.20 5.48 -9.74
C ALA A 38 -8.58 6.32 -8.64
N ARG A 39 -9.06 7.55 -8.46
CA ARG A 39 -8.57 8.41 -7.38
C ARG A 39 -8.89 7.82 -6.03
N ASN A 40 -10.13 7.35 -5.85
CA ASN A 40 -10.53 6.75 -4.59
C ASN A 40 -9.72 5.51 -4.28
N LYS A 41 -9.51 4.67 -5.29
CA LYS A 41 -8.70 3.45 -5.10
C LYS A 41 -7.24 3.78 -4.82
N PHE A 42 -6.72 4.80 -5.48
CA PHE A 42 -5.35 5.23 -5.23
C PHE A 42 -5.18 5.67 -3.77
N VAL A 43 -6.12 6.47 -3.28
CA VAL A 43 -6.07 6.96 -1.90
C VAL A 43 -6.22 5.80 -0.91
N GLU A 44 -7.18 4.91 -1.15
CA GLU A 44 -7.39 3.75 -0.28
C GLU A 44 -6.13 2.88 -0.22
N THR A 45 -5.53 2.64 -1.38
CA THR A 45 -4.33 1.82 -1.45
C THR A 45 -3.16 2.49 -0.73
N GLN A 46 -3.04 3.81 -0.87
CA GLN A 46 -1.99 4.56 -0.19
C GLN A 46 -2.15 4.47 1.34
N ILE A 47 -3.38 4.55 1.82
CA ILE A 47 -3.65 4.41 3.24
C ILE A 47 -3.24 3.02 3.74
N LEU A 48 -3.52 1.99 2.95
CA LEU A 48 -3.11 0.63 3.28
C LEU A 48 -1.60 0.49 3.32
N ILE A 49 -0.90 1.09 2.35
CA ILE A 49 0.55 1.06 2.32
C ILE A 49 1.12 1.70 3.58
N GLU A 50 0.59 2.84 3.96
CA GLU A 50 1.05 3.54 5.16
C GLU A 50 0.77 2.73 6.42
N ALA A 51 -0.40 2.09 6.48
CA ALA A 51 -0.74 1.24 7.61
C ALA A 51 0.20 0.03 7.70
N LEU A 52 0.54 -0.56 6.55
CA LEU A 52 1.48 -1.67 6.52
C LEU A 52 2.86 -1.23 6.96
N GLU A 53 3.28 -0.05 6.55
CA GLU A 53 4.58 0.50 6.96
C GLU A 53 4.62 0.73 8.46
N ARG A 54 3.53 1.23 9.04
CA ARG A 54 3.47 1.40 10.49
C ARG A 54 3.53 0.05 11.21
N ALA A 55 2.84 -0.95 10.65
CA ALA A 55 2.87 -2.29 11.23
C ALA A 55 4.28 -2.88 11.18
N MET A 56 4.98 -2.66 10.06
CA MET A 56 6.35 -3.13 9.91
C MET A 56 7.27 -2.45 10.91
N ASN A 57 7.09 -1.15 11.10
CA ASN A 57 7.88 -0.40 12.07
C ASN A 57 7.61 -0.89 13.49
N ALA A 58 6.37 -1.21 13.80
CA ALA A 58 6.02 -1.74 15.10
C ALA A 58 6.71 -3.08 15.35
N GLU A 59 6.82 -3.93 14.31
CA GLU A 59 7.52 -5.19 14.45
C GLU A 59 8.99 -4.97 14.78
N HIS A 60 9.62 -3.99 14.17
CA HIS A 60 11.00 -3.67 14.48
C HIS A 60 11.17 -3.17 15.90
N HIS A 61 10.25 -2.34 16.34
CA HIS A 61 10.35 -1.76 17.68
C HIS A 61 10.03 -2.74 18.80
N THR A 62 9.22 -3.74 18.50
CA THR A 62 8.88 -4.73 19.51
C THR A 62 9.85 -5.89 19.51
N SER A 63 10.90 -5.79 18.73
CA SER A 63 11.90 -6.82 18.68
C SER A 63 12.47 -7.00 20.07
N PRO A 64 12.55 -8.21 20.54
CA PRO A 64 12.94 -8.49 21.90
C PRO A 64 14.41 -8.35 22.19
N THR A 65 15.10 -7.70 21.41
CA THR A 65 16.46 -7.44 21.70
C THR A 65 16.65 -6.54 22.82
N SER A 66 15.63 -6.05 23.23
CA SER A 66 15.81 -5.29 24.42
C SER A 66 16.55 -6.07 25.45
#